data_ef3d9765c4536412de0b71e519527b1e
#
_entry.id   ef3d9765c4536412de0b71e519527b1e
#
_cell.length_a   1.000
_cell.length_b   1.000
_cell.length_c   1.000
_cell.angle_alpha   90.00
_cell.angle_beta   90.00
_cell.angle_gamma   90.00
#
_symmetry.space_group_name_H-M   'P 1'
#
loop_
_entity.id
_entity.type
_entity.pdbx_description
1 polymer ?
#
loop_
_entity_poly.entity_id
_entity_poly.type
_entity_poly.pdbx_seq_one_letter_code
_entity_poly.pdbx_strand_id
1 'polypeptide(L)'
;MNTSTGKLVLCPTPIGNLGDITLRTLDELRTADVVCAEDTRVTGKLLAHFDIEKRLERLDEATISKQADRIIQRVLAGERIAFCSDAGMPGVSDPGSRLVASAQAAGAPYEVLPGASAAATAYVASGFSDPRYYFGGFFPRKAGERKAVLEALSNLDASLVFYESPRRIADALAVIAEVFPAREVAVCRELTKRHEEVFRAMAPIAAEEFARRDAEEGVKGEIALVICPPTAAEVEDNAAAQAASAAERATELLASGEMSHKDIVVALRREFGISRNEAYALVHER
;
A
#
# COMPACT_ATOMS: atom_id res chain seq x y z
N MET A 1 -12.91 -42.81 6.75
CA MET A 1 -11.92 -41.92 7.35
C MET A 1 -11.95 -40.62 6.55
N ASN A 2 -12.51 -39.58 7.12
CA ASN A 2 -12.54 -38.25 6.48
C ASN A 2 -11.12 -37.68 6.56
N THR A 3 -10.32 -37.86 5.50
CA THR A 3 -9.00 -37.24 5.42
C THR A 3 -9.24 -35.75 5.24
N SER A 4 -9.34 -35.00 6.36
CA SER A 4 -9.27 -33.60 6.36
C SER A 4 -7.93 -33.24 5.70
N THR A 5 -7.96 -32.77 4.46
CA THR A 5 -6.76 -32.26 3.80
C THR A 5 -6.37 -31.01 4.52
N GLY A 6 -5.15 -30.98 5.08
CA GLY A 6 -4.59 -29.77 5.71
C GLY A 6 -4.65 -28.59 4.76
N LYS A 7 -4.84 -27.40 5.31
CA LYS A 7 -5.01 -26.18 4.52
C LYS A 7 -4.55 -24.96 5.31
N LEU A 8 -3.82 -24.07 4.67
CA LEU A 8 -3.55 -22.72 5.18
C LEU A 8 -4.67 -21.80 4.70
N VAL A 9 -5.30 -21.03 5.61
CA VAL A 9 -6.30 -20.02 5.24
C VAL A 9 -5.90 -18.67 5.79
N LEU A 10 -5.74 -17.69 4.91
CA LEU A 10 -5.55 -16.30 5.30
C LEU A 10 -6.93 -15.66 5.52
N CYS A 11 -7.16 -15.23 6.74
CA CYS A 11 -8.44 -14.74 7.23
C CYS A 11 -8.39 -13.22 7.45
N PRO A 12 -9.02 -12.41 6.59
CA PRO A 12 -9.15 -10.98 6.82
C PRO A 12 -9.92 -10.69 8.11
N THR A 13 -9.44 -9.72 8.88
CA THR A 13 -10.07 -9.25 10.11
C THR A 13 -10.66 -7.85 9.91
N PRO A 14 -11.61 -7.41 10.73
CA PRO A 14 -12.14 -6.06 10.67
C PRO A 14 -11.08 -4.98 10.85
N ILE A 15 -11.25 -3.86 10.17
CA ILE A 15 -10.36 -2.68 10.30
C ILE A 15 -10.82 -1.69 11.38
N GLY A 16 -11.93 -1.99 12.06
CA GLY A 16 -12.47 -1.13 13.12
C GLY A 16 -13.84 -1.57 13.62
N ASN A 17 -14.70 -2.07 12.75
CA ASN A 17 -16.03 -2.54 13.09
C ASN A 17 -16.10 -4.07 13.00
N LEU A 18 -16.37 -4.73 14.14
CA LEU A 18 -16.45 -6.19 14.19
C LEU A 18 -17.52 -6.78 13.24
N GLY A 19 -18.54 -5.99 12.88
CA GLY A 19 -19.55 -6.40 11.92
C GLY A 19 -19.06 -6.56 10.48
N ASP A 20 -17.86 -6.09 10.17
CA ASP A 20 -17.25 -6.21 8.82
C ASP A 20 -16.57 -7.56 8.59
N ILE A 21 -16.55 -8.45 9.59
CA ILE A 21 -16.03 -9.81 9.43
C ILE A 21 -16.96 -10.62 8.51
N THR A 22 -16.37 -11.41 7.63
CA THR A 22 -17.18 -12.27 6.75
C THR A 22 -17.61 -13.55 7.45
N LEU A 23 -18.77 -14.10 7.08
CA LEU A 23 -19.24 -15.40 7.58
C LEU A 23 -18.23 -16.52 7.29
N ARG A 24 -17.61 -16.48 6.10
CA ARG A 24 -16.57 -17.45 5.74
C ARG A 24 -15.35 -17.36 6.64
N THR A 25 -14.92 -16.15 7.02
CA THR A 25 -13.82 -15.98 7.99
C THR A 25 -14.19 -16.61 9.33
N LEU A 26 -15.39 -16.38 9.84
CA LEU A 26 -15.85 -16.99 11.09
C LEU A 26 -15.90 -18.53 11.01
N ASP A 27 -16.36 -19.10 9.89
CA ASP A 27 -16.43 -20.54 9.70
C ASP A 27 -15.04 -21.17 9.60
N GLU A 28 -14.08 -20.54 8.91
CA GLU A 28 -12.69 -21.00 8.85
C GLU A 28 -12.02 -20.91 10.23
N LEU A 29 -12.24 -19.83 10.99
CA LEU A 29 -11.73 -19.71 12.35
C LEU A 29 -12.31 -20.78 13.29
N ARG A 30 -13.59 -21.14 13.15
CA ARG A 30 -14.23 -22.24 13.92
C ARG A 30 -13.70 -23.61 13.55
N THR A 31 -13.34 -23.83 12.31
CA THR A 31 -12.92 -25.15 11.80
C THR A 31 -11.40 -25.35 11.80
N ALA A 32 -10.60 -24.30 11.96
CA ALA A 32 -9.15 -24.40 12.09
C ALA A 32 -8.73 -25.21 13.33
N ASP A 33 -7.66 -25.99 13.21
CA ASP A 33 -7.02 -26.66 14.35
C ASP A 33 -6.23 -25.68 15.22
N VAL A 34 -5.65 -24.65 14.56
CA VAL A 34 -4.91 -23.56 15.20
C VAL A 34 -5.11 -22.26 14.44
N VAL A 35 -5.11 -21.15 15.18
CA VAL A 35 -5.10 -19.81 14.59
C VAL A 35 -3.75 -19.16 14.88
N CYS A 36 -2.99 -18.89 13.84
CA CYS A 36 -1.79 -18.08 13.90
C CYS A 36 -2.18 -16.60 13.79
N ALA A 37 -1.57 -15.75 14.60
CA ALA A 37 -1.91 -14.34 14.69
C ALA A 37 -0.65 -13.48 14.84
N GLU A 38 -0.67 -12.28 14.25
CA GLU A 38 0.39 -11.29 14.42
C GLU A 38 0.48 -10.86 15.89
N ASP A 39 -0.64 -10.40 16.47
CA ASP A 39 -0.81 -10.22 17.92
C ASP A 39 -1.95 -11.10 18.44
N THR A 40 -1.59 -12.14 19.21
CA THR A 40 -2.56 -13.08 19.79
C THR A 40 -3.55 -12.43 20.76
N ARG A 41 -3.23 -11.25 21.30
CA ARG A 41 -4.13 -10.49 22.19
C ARG A 41 -5.25 -9.83 21.39
N VAL A 42 -4.94 -9.31 20.21
CA VAL A 42 -5.93 -8.69 19.30
C VAL A 42 -6.84 -9.76 18.75
N THR A 43 -6.27 -10.81 18.17
CA THR A 43 -7.04 -11.94 17.63
C THR A 43 -7.83 -12.65 18.72
N GLY A 44 -7.28 -12.80 19.92
CA GLY A 44 -7.98 -13.40 21.05
C GLY A 44 -9.27 -12.65 21.45
N LYS A 45 -9.24 -11.31 21.42
CA LYS A 45 -10.45 -10.49 21.64
C LYS A 45 -11.49 -10.67 20.53
N LEU A 46 -11.02 -10.75 19.27
CA LEU A 46 -11.89 -11.01 18.13
C LEU A 46 -12.59 -12.36 18.28
N LEU A 47 -11.85 -13.43 18.56
CA LEU A 47 -12.39 -14.77 18.73
C LEU A 47 -13.39 -14.84 19.90
N ALA A 48 -13.05 -14.23 21.03
CA ALA A 48 -13.93 -14.17 22.20
C ALA A 48 -15.25 -13.45 21.91
N HIS A 49 -15.23 -12.38 21.09
CA HIS A 49 -16.45 -11.68 20.70
C HIS A 49 -17.42 -12.55 19.89
N PHE A 50 -16.93 -13.52 19.15
CA PHE A 50 -17.72 -14.44 18.32
C PHE A 50 -17.88 -15.84 18.95
N ASP A 51 -17.60 -15.98 20.24
CA ASP A 51 -17.69 -17.25 20.98
C ASP A 51 -16.87 -18.39 20.30
N ILE A 52 -15.67 -18.05 19.83
CA ILE A 52 -14.76 -19.01 19.20
C ILE A 52 -13.59 -19.29 20.15
N GLU A 53 -13.48 -20.54 20.60
CA GLU A 53 -12.36 -21.00 21.42
C GLU A 53 -11.35 -21.74 20.54
N LYS A 54 -10.13 -21.18 20.37
CA LYS A 54 -9.07 -21.75 19.56
C LYS A 54 -7.69 -21.58 20.20
N ARG A 55 -6.82 -22.54 19.92
CA ARG A 55 -5.40 -22.39 20.21
C ARG A 55 -4.82 -21.26 19.35
N LEU A 56 -4.21 -20.28 19.98
CA LEU A 56 -3.53 -19.16 19.33
C LEU A 56 -2.02 -19.40 19.33
N GLU A 57 -1.39 -19.16 18.19
CA GLU A 57 0.06 -19.14 18.04
C GLU A 57 0.50 -17.79 17.47
N ARG A 58 1.53 -17.17 18.08
CA ARG A 58 2.05 -15.90 17.59
C ARG A 58 2.91 -16.12 16.35
N LEU A 59 2.64 -15.31 15.31
CA LEU A 59 3.36 -15.35 14.05
C LEU A 59 3.47 -13.92 13.47
N ASP A 60 4.37 -13.14 14.01
CA ASP A 60 4.63 -11.75 13.63
C ASP A 60 5.77 -11.61 12.60
N GLU A 61 6.01 -10.38 12.13
CA GLU A 61 7.06 -10.06 11.15
C GLU A 61 8.44 -10.56 11.56
N ALA A 62 8.77 -10.51 12.85
CA ALA A 62 10.09 -10.94 13.35
C ALA A 62 10.26 -12.46 13.34
N THR A 63 9.18 -13.21 13.47
CA THR A 63 9.19 -14.66 13.64
C THR A 63 8.80 -15.43 12.38
N ILE A 64 7.99 -14.84 11.51
CA ILE A 64 7.42 -15.52 10.33
C ILE A 64 8.51 -16.05 9.39
N SER A 65 9.59 -15.31 9.17
CA SER A 65 10.70 -15.74 8.30
C SER A 65 11.35 -17.05 8.75
N LYS A 66 11.28 -17.35 10.06
CA LYS A 66 11.86 -18.57 10.65
C LYS A 66 10.83 -19.68 10.81
N GLN A 67 9.56 -19.34 10.85
CA GLN A 67 8.48 -20.30 11.18
C GLN A 67 7.60 -20.66 9.99
N ALA A 68 7.62 -19.90 8.89
CA ALA A 68 6.77 -20.14 7.73
C ALA A 68 6.87 -21.59 7.23
N ASP A 69 8.09 -22.08 7.01
CA ASP A 69 8.30 -23.45 6.54
C ASP A 69 7.76 -24.50 7.51
N ARG A 70 7.93 -24.27 8.83
CA ARG A 70 7.37 -25.17 9.86
C ARG A 70 5.84 -25.17 9.83
N ILE A 71 5.21 -24.02 9.66
CA ILE A 71 3.76 -23.91 9.51
C ILE A 71 3.29 -24.68 8.27
N ILE A 72 3.99 -24.52 7.14
CA ILE A 72 3.64 -25.21 5.91
C ILE A 72 3.82 -26.73 6.02
N GLN A 73 4.84 -27.22 6.72
CA GLN A 73 5.00 -28.66 6.98
C GLN A 73 3.83 -29.23 7.80
N ARG A 74 3.28 -28.49 8.75
CA ARG A 74 2.08 -28.87 9.51
C ARG A 74 0.85 -28.94 8.61
N VAL A 75 0.70 -27.98 7.68
CA VAL A 75 -0.36 -28.03 6.67
C VAL A 75 -0.27 -29.27 5.81
N LEU A 76 0.94 -29.61 5.33
CA LEU A 76 1.19 -30.83 4.55
C LEU A 76 0.94 -32.11 5.35
N ALA A 77 1.11 -32.04 6.67
CA ALA A 77 0.78 -33.14 7.58
C ALA A 77 -0.73 -33.26 7.89
N GLY A 78 -1.57 -32.40 7.33
CA GLY A 78 -3.03 -32.48 7.44
C GLY A 78 -3.67 -31.48 8.41
N GLU A 79 -2.91 -30.55 9.00
CA GLU A 79 -3.43 -29.54 9.93
C GLU A 79 -4.08 -28.37 9.18
N ARG A 80 -5.24 -27.93 9.64
CA ARG A 80 -5.93 -26.71 9.15
C ARG A 80 -5.46 -25.51 9.96
N ILE A 81 -4.75 -24.60 9.33
CA ILE A 81 -4.15 -23.43 9.97
C ILE A 81 -4.78 -22.16 9.40
N ALA A 82 -5.43 -21.36 10.26
CA ALA A 82 -5.86 -20.02 9.91
C ALA A 82 -4.77 -19.01 10.31
N PHE A 83 -4.57 -17.99 9.50
CA PHE A 83 -3.69 -16.84 9.82
C PHE A 83 -4.50 -15.56 9.78
N CYS A 84 -4.38 -14.75 10.84
CA CYS A 84 -4.97 -13.43 10.96
C CYS A 84 -3.88 -12.38 11.17
N SER A 85 -3.93 -11.27 10.43
CA SER A 85 -3.25 -10.03 10.77
C SER A 85 -4.03 -9.27 11.85
N ASP A 86 -3.45 -8.23 12.41
CA ASP A 86 -4.10 -7.43 13.46
C ASP A 86 -5.34 -6.71 12.93
N ALA A 87 -5.32 -6.25 11.67
CA ALA A 87 -6.47 -5.61 11.02
C ALA A 87 -6.40 -5.73 9.50
N GLY A 88 -7.53 -5.99 8.88
CA GLY A 88 -7.69 -6.02 7.43
C GLY A 88 -7.22 -7.28 6.73
N MET A 89 -6.78 -7.13 5.48
CA MET A 89 -6.38 -8.21 4.59
C MET A 89 -4.95 -8.67 4.90
N PRO A 90 -4.76 -9.94 5.30
CA PRO A 90 -3.42 -10.49 5.54
C PRO A 90 -2.56 -10.48 4.27
N GLY A 91 -1.31 -10.02 4.40
CA GLY A 91 -0.38 -9.85 3.29
C GLY A 91 -0.36 -8.46 2.67
N VAL A 92 -1.17 -7.52 3.19
CA VAL A 92 -1.20 -6.12 2.78
C VAL A 92 -0.60 -5.26 3.90
N SER A 93 0.68 -4.96 3.80
CA SER A 93 1.47 -4.27 4.84
C SER A 93 1.68 -5.08 6.14
N ASP A 94 1.57 -6.38 6.05
CA ASP A 94 1.82 -7.35 7.11
C ASP A 94 2.50 -8.63 6.56
N PRO A 95 2.96 -9.56 7.43
CA PRO A 95 3.78 -10.69 7.02
C PRO A 95 3.03 -11.83 6.29
N GLY A 96 1.71 -11.76 6.11
CA GLY A 96 0.90 -12.86 5.54
C GLY A 96 1.34 -13.33 4.14
N SER A 97 1.85 -12.42 3.31
CA SER A 97 2.34 -12.76 1.96
C SER A 97 3.46 -13.81 1.96
N ARG A 98 4.29 -13.85 3.01
CA ARG A 98 5.37 -14.85 3.15
C ARG A 98 4.83 -16.27 3.34
N LEU A 99 3.72 -16.41 4.10
CA LEU A 99 3.07 -17.71 4.26
C LEU A 99 2.54 -18.24 2.92
N VAL A 100 1.93 -17.37 2.13
CA VAL A 100 1.45 -17.73 0.78
C VAL A 100 2.62 -18.15 -0.10
N ALA A 101 3.72 -17.39 -0.12
CA ALA A 101 4.90 -17.73 -0.89
C ALA A 101 5.51 -19.10 -0.47
N SER A 102 5.64 -19.35 0.83
CA SER A 102 6.11 -20.65 1.34
C SER A 102 5.14 -21.80 0.99
N ALA A 103 3.81 -21.57 1.06
CA ALA A 103 2.82 -22.56 0.68
C ALA A 103 2.93 -22.91 -0.81
N GLN A 104 3.04 -21.90 -1.68
CA GLN A 104 3.22 -22.09 -3.12
C GLN A 104 4.50 -22.86 -3.42
N ALA A 105 5.62 -22.49 -2.82
CA ALA A 105 6.90 -23.15 -3.01
C ALA A 105 6.90 -24.63 -2.61
N ALA A 106 6.12 -24.97 -1.57
CA ALA A 106 6.01 -26.34 -1.05
C ALA A 106 4.85 -27.14 -1.67
N GLY A 107 4.03 -26.56 -2.55
CA GLY A 107 2.82 -27.19 -3.10
C GLY A 107 1.75 -27.47 -2.03
N ALA A 108 1.75 -26.73 -0.91
CA ALA A 108 0.76 -26.89 0.15
C ALA A 108 -0.56 -26.22 -0.21
N PRO A 109 -1.72 -26.81 0.15
CA PRO A 109 -3.01 -26.20 -0.08
C PRO A 109 -3.18 -24.92 0.72
N TYR A 110 -3.56 -23.82 0.06
CA TYR A 110 -3.86 -22.56 0.72
C TYR A 110 -5.08 -21.87 0.11
N GLU A 111 -5.67 -20.97 0.87
CA GLU A 111 -6.76 -20.10 0.44
C GLU A 111 -6.60 -18.72 1.06
N VAL A 112 -6.91 -17.69 0.29
CA VAL A 112 -7.00 -16.30 0.77
C VAL A 112 -8.46 -15.88 0.70
N LEU A 113 -9.06 -15.58 1.83
CA LEU A 113 -10.45 -15.11 1.86
C LEU A 113 -10.51 -13.63 1.51
N PRO A 114 -11.53 -13.17 0.76
CA PRO A 114 -11.79 -11.75 0.58
C PRO A 114 -12.32 -11.14 1.89
N GLY A 115 -11.99 -9.86 2.12
CA GLY A 115 -12.48 -9.17 3.33
C GLY A 115 -12.06 -7.71 3.39
N ALA A 116 -12.17 -7.12 4.59
CA ALA A 116 -11.90 -5.71 4.83
C ALA A 116 -10.48 -5.30 4.41
N SER A 117 -10.38 -4.12 3.81
CA SER A 117 -9.12 -3.50 3.39
C SER A 117 -9.19 -1.99 3.56
N ALA A 118 -8.38 -1.44 4.45
CA ALA A 118 -8.36 0.01 4.70
C ALA A 118 -7.97 0.80 3.45
N ALA A 119 -7.06 0.28 2.61
CA ALA A 119 -6.64 0.94 1.38
C ALA A 119 -7.78 1.06 0.36
N ALA A 120 -8.49 -0.05 0.09
CA ALA A 120 -9.62 -0.04 -0.83
C ALA A 120 -10.79 0.79 -0.29
N THR A 121 -11.08 0.68 1.01
CA THR A 121 -12.14 1.46 1.67
C THR A 121 -11.84 2.96 1.62
N ALA A 122 -10.60 3.38 1.93
CA ALA A 122 -10.18 4.78 1.84
C ALA A 122 -10.27 5.32 0.42
N TYR A 123 -9.82 4.54 -0.57
CA TYR A 123 -9.91 4.93 -1.98
C TYR A 123 -11.37 5.20 -2.38
N VAL A 124 -12.31 4.30 -2.06
CA VAL A 124 -13.73 4.51 -2.37
C VAL A 124 -14.31 5.69 -1.57
N ALA A 125 -13.98 5.80 -0.27
CA ALA A 125 -14.43 6.88 0.59
C ALA A 125 -13.90 8.26 0.18
N SER A 126 -12.75 8.33 -0.48
CA SER A 126 -12.18 9.59 -1.01
C SER A 126 -13.08 10.26 -2.05
N GLY A 127 -13.91 9.48 -2.75
CA GLY A 127 -14.79 9.99 -3.81
C GLY A 127 -14.03 10.45 -5.06
N PHE A 128 -12.78 10.04 -5.24
CA PHE A 128 -12.06 10.27 -6.50
C PHE A 128 -12.58 9.28 -7.56
N SER A 129 -12.81 9.78 -8.77
CA SER A 129 -13.55 9.05 -9.81
C SER A 129 -12.70 8.15 -10.71
N ASP A 130 -11.36 8.22 -10.63
CA ASP A 130 -10.49 7.36 -11.43
C ASP A 130 -10.58 5.90 -10.92
N PRO A 131 -10.77 4.89 -11.77
CA PRO A 131 -10.91 3.50 -11.33
C PRO A 131 -9.59 2.85 -10.87
N ARG A 132 -8.46 3.54 -11.04
CA ARG A 132 -7.13 3.03 -10.71
C ARG A 132 -6.62 3.65 -9.42
N TYR A 133 -6.02 2.83 -8.58
CA TYR A 133 -5.23 3.33 -7.47
C TYR A 133 -3.95 2.52 -7.29
N TYR A 134 -2.91 3.20 -6.85
CA TYR A 134 -1.65 2.63 -6.43
C TYR A 134 -1.62 2.63 -4.89
N PHE A 135 -1.36 1.48 -4.29
CA PHE A 135 -1.15 1.37 -2.85
C PHE A 135 0.34 1.27 -2.55
N GLY A 136 0.88 2.26 -1.87
CA GLY A 136 2.30 2.38 -1.53
C GLY A 136 2.67 1.86 -0.13
N GLY A 137 1.72 1.25 0.61
CA GLY A 137 1.95 0.83 2.00
C GLY A 137 2.04 2.02 2.95
N PHE A 138 2.91 1.94 3.95
CA PHE A 138 3.17 3.07 4.86
C PHE A 138 4.02 4.14 4.18
N PHE A 139 3.57 5.40 4.29
CA PHE A 139 4.29 6.52 3.73
C PHE A 139 5.68 6.65 4.40
N PRO A 140 6.75 6.96 3.66
CA PRO A 140 8.10 6.98 4.22
C PRO A 140 8.23 7.91 5.44
N ARG A 141 9.16 7.58 6.35
CA ARG A 141 9.30 8.35 7.59
C ARG A 141 9.99 9.70 7.38
N LYS A 142 10.99 9.77 6.48
CA LYS A 142 11.79 10.97 6.25
C LYS A 142 11.20 11.82 5.12
N ALA A 143 11.20 13.13 5.29
CA ALA A 143 10.66 14.07 4.30
C ALA A 143 11.29 13.90 2.91
N GLY A 144 12.60 13.73 2.83
CA GLY A 144 13.29 13.51 1.55
C GLY A 144 12.88 12.20 0.85
N GLU A 145 12.65 11.13 1.61
CA GLU A 145 12.15 9.85 1.08
C GLU A 145 10.69 9.99 0.60
N ARG A 146 9.85 10.74 1.32
CA ARG A 146 8.47 11.07 0.92
C ARG A 146 8.46 11.82 -0.40
N LYS A 147 9.28 12.89 -0.50
CA LYS A 147 9.42 13.70 -1.70
C LYS A 147 9.84 12.85 -2.90
N ALA A 148 10.88 12.04 -2.75
CA ALA A 148 11.37 11.16 -3.81
C ALA A 148 10.30 10.16 -4.29
N VAL A 149 9.50 9.58 -3.38
CA VAL A 149 8.40 8.66 -3.74
C VAL A 149 7.30 9.42 -4.50
N LEU A 150 6.92 10.62 -4.06
CA LEU A 150 5.90 11.42 -4.74
C LEU A 150 6.36 11.86 -6.13
N GLU A 151 7.61 12.32 -6.26
CA GLU A 151 8.20 12.70 -7.55
C GLU A 151 8.24 11.51 -8.52
N ALA A 152 8.63 10.33 -8.05
CA ALA A 152 8.63 9.11 -8.86
C ALA A 152 7.24 8.66 -9.32
N LEU A 153 6.19 9.03 -8.57
CA LEU A 153 4.79 8.71 -8.86
C LEU A 153 4.02 9.88 -9.49
N SER A 154 4.68 11.00 -9.78
CA SER A 154 4.02 12.23 -10.26
C SER A 154 3.22 12.05 -11.54
N ASN A 155 3.69 11.19 -12.44
CA ASN A 155 3.06 10.92 -13.74
C ASN A 155 2.18 9.67 -13.74
N LEU A 156 2.01 9.02 -12.58
CA LEU A 156 1.16 7.83 -12.50
C LEU A 156 -0.32 8.23 -12.58
N ASP A 157 -0.98 7.80 -13.64
CA ASP A 157 -2.41 8.04 -13.88
C ASP A 157 -3.26 7.10 -12.97
N ALA A 158 -3.20 7.36 -11.66
CA ALA A 158 -3.91 6.64 -10.61
C ALA A 158 -3.95 7.47 -9.33
N SER A 159 -4.96 7.24 -8.48
CA SER A 159 -4.95 7.74 -7.10
C SER A 159 -3.83 7.06 -6.30
N LEU A 160 -3.12 7.81 -5.46
CA LEU A 160 -2.07 7.25 -4.60
C LEU A 160 -2.62 7.05 -3.20
N VAL A 161 -2.52 5.82 -2.68
CA VAL A 161 -3.00 5.47 -1.34
C VAL A 161 -1.83 5.08 -0.45
N PHE A 162 -1.74 5.69 0.73
CA PHE A 162 -0.71 5.38 1.73
C PHE A 162 -1.34 5.25 3.11
N TYR A 163 -0.78 4.41 3.97
CA TYR A 163 -1.03 4.45 5.40
C TYR A 163 -0.11 5.46 6.07
N GLU A 164 -0.64 6.20 7.05
CA GLU A 164 0.16 7.14 7.80
C GLU A 164 -0.21 7.14 9.29
N SER A 165 0.76 7.47 10.12
CA SER A 165 0.57 7.65 11.55
C SER A 165 -0.05 9.03 11.85
N PRO A 166 -0.97 9.11 12.82
CA PRO A 166 -1.55 10.39 13.21
C PRO A 166 -0.51 11.43 13.69
N ARG A 167 0.60 10.97 14.25
CA ARG A 167 1.71 11.84 14.69
C ARG A 167 2.54 12.43 13.54
N ARG A 168 2.37 11.93 12.33
CA ARG A 168 3.19 12.31 11.17
C ARG A 168 2.35 12.87 10.02
N ILE A 169 1.02 12.89 10.16
CA ILE A 169 0.12 13.29 9.09
C ILE A 169 0.32 14.76 8.68
N ALA A 170 0.55 15.66 9.62
CA ALA A 170 0.81 17.07 9.34
C ALA A 170 2.08 17.24 8.49
N ASP A 171 3.19 16.61 8.90
CA ASP A 171 4.45 16.62 8.13
C ASP A 171 4.29 15.96 6.76
N ALA A 172 3.48 14.89 6.68
CA ALA A 172 3.23 14.19 5.42
C ALA A 172 2.47 15.09 4.43
N LEU A 173 1.42 15.75 4.90
CA LEU A 173 0.63 16.67 4.09
C LEU A 173 1.42 17.91 3.66
N ALA A 174 2.34 18.41 4.50
CA ALA A 174 3.23 19.51 4.12
C ALA A 174 4.12 19.14 2.92
N VAL A 175 4.70 17.93 2.92
CA VAL A 175 5.48 17.44 1.78
C VAL A 175 4.61 17.22 0.54
N ILE A 176 3.38 16.72 0.71
CA ILE A 176 2.45 16.54 -0.42
C ILE A 176 2.06 17.90 -1.01
N ALA A 177 1.79 18.90 -0.18
CA ALA A 177 1.47 20.25 -0.61
C ALA A 177 2.63 20.95 -1.36
N GLU A 178 3.88 20.62 -0.98
CA GLU A 178 5.08 21.08 -1.70
C GLU A 178 5.19 20.45 -3.10
N VAL A 179 4.98 19.11 -3.18
CA VAL A 179 5.20 18.36 -4.44
C VAL A 179 3.98 18.44 -5.36
N PHE A 180 2.77 18.41 -4.79
CA PHE A 180 1.50 18.37 -5.51
C PHE A 180 0.53 19.48 -5.07
N PRO A 181 0.89 20.76 -5.23
CA PRO A 181 0.07 21.88 -4.74
C PRO A 181 -1.32 21.97 -5.40
N ALA A 182 -1.46 21.43 -6.61
CA ALA A 182 -2.70 21.45 -7.39
C ALA A 182 -3.56 20.19 -7.21
N ARG A 183 -3.15 19.20 -6.40
CA ARG A 183 -3.93 17.99 -6.20
C ARG A 183 -4.82 18.07 -4.97
N GLU A 184 -5.98 17.45 -5.06
CA GLU A 184 -6.79 17.14 -3.88
C GLU A 184 -6.22 15.94 -3.13
N VAL A 185 -6.43 15.94 -1.83
CA VAL A 185 -6.14 14.82 -0.94
C VAL A 185 -7.38 14.48 -0.11
N ALA A 186 -7.52 13.21 0.25
CA ALA A 186 -8.50 12.77 1.23
C ALA A 186 -7.76 12.09 2.40
N VAL A 187 -7.94 12.62 3.60
CA VAL A 187 -7.45 12.03 4.84
C VAL A 187 -8.59 11.22 5.44
N CYS A 188 -8.53 9.90 5.28
CA CYS A 188 -9.51 8.96 5.81
C CYS A 188 -9.04 8.47 7.17
N ARG A 189 -9.71 8.91 8.23
CA ARG A 189 -9.33 8.65 9.61
C ARG A 189 -10.36 7.76 10.29
N GLU A 190 -9.90 6.77 11.06
CA GLU A 190 -10.75 5.90 11.87
C GLU A 190 -11.89 5.24 11.07
N LEU A 191 -11.60 4.80 9.84
CA LEU A 191 -12.58 4.14 8.97
C LEU A 191 -13.29 3.00 9.68
N THR A 192 -14.61 2.91 9.50
CA THR A 192 -15.53 1.95 10.12
C THR A 192 -15.73 2.08 11.64
N LYS A 193 -15.01 3.02 12.29
CA LYS A 193 -15.07 3.26 13.74
C LYS A 193 -16.02 4.41 14.09
N ARG A 194 -16.27 4.58 15.39
CA ARG A 194 -17.18 5.62 15.91
C ARG A 194 -16.81 7.05 15.51
N HIS A 195 -15.52 7.31 15.31
CA HIS A 195 -14.97 8.63 14.97
C HIS A 195 -14.43 8.67 13.54
N GLU A 196 -15.12 7.94 12.64
CA GLU A 196 -14.82 7.96 11.22
C GLU A 196 -14.90 9.39 10.67
N GLU A 197 -13.90 9.77 9.93
CA GLU A 197 -13.82 11.05 9.24
C GLU A 197 -13.16 10.89 7.88
N VAL A 198 -13.72 11.52 6.86
CA VAL A 198 -13.09 11.70 5.55
C VAL A 198 -12.97 13.20 5.30
N PHE A 199 -11.78 13.74 5.50
CA PHE A 199 -11.46 15.12 5.21
C PHE A 199 -10.86 15.23 3.81
N ARG A 200 -11.54 15.93 2.90
CA ARG A 200 -11.11 16.12 1.52
C ARG A 200 -10.89 17.61 1.23
N ALA A 201 -9.71 17.96 0.72
CA ALA A 201 -9.37 19.33 0.32
C ALA A 201 -8.18 19.33 -0.65
N MET A 202 -7.87 20.50 -1.21
CA MET A 202 -6.58 20.73 -1.87
C MET A 202 -5.43 20.49 -0.90
N ALA A 203 -4.33 19.93 -1.38
CA ALA A 203 -3.20 19.55 -0.53
C ALA A 203 -2.67 20.66 0.37
N PRO A 204 -2.52 21.94 -0.07
CA PRO A 204 -2.12 23.04 0.81
C PRO A 204 -3.13 23.30 1.94
N ILE A 205 -4.44 23.24 1.65
CA ILE A 205 -5.49 23.45 2.65
C ILE A 205 -5.49 22.30 3.67
N ALA A 206 -5.33 21.06 3.22
CA ALA A 206 -5.22 19.91 4.11
C ALA A 206 -3.98 20.00 5.01
N ALA A 207 -2.85 20.44 4.47
CA ALA A 207 -1.61 20.63 5.24
C ALA A 207 -1.81 21.67 6.35
N GLU A 208 -2.42 22.82 6.04
CA GLU A 208 -2.70 23.88 7.00
C GLU A 208 -3.65 23.41 8.10
N GLU A 209 -4.75 22.76 7.74
CA GLU A 209 -5.74 22.24 8.70
C GLU A 209 -5.15 21.19 9.64
N PHE A 210 -4.37 20.23 9.12
CA PHE A 210 -3.80 19.18 9.97
C PHE A 210 -2.62 19.69 10.81
N ALA A 211 -1.88 20.70 10.35
CA ALA A 211 -0.89 21.40 11.18
C ALA A 211 -1.57 22.12 12.37
N ARG A 212 -2.72 22.78 12.12
CA ARG A 212 -3.52 23.42 13.17
C ARG A 212 -4.03 22.38 14.18
N ARG A 213 -4.65 21.28 13.71
CA ARG A 213 -5.15 20.21 14.58
C ARG A 213 -4.04 19.59 15.43
N ASP A 214 -2.86 19.36 14.84
CA ASP A 214 -1.72 18.78 15.55
C ASP A 214 -1.22 19.70 16.67
N ALA A 215 -1.19 21.01 16.42
CA ALA A 215 -0.79 22.02 17.41
C ALA A 215 -1.80 22.22 18.55
N GLU A 216 -3.11 22.03 18.29
CA GLU A 216 -4.16 22.26 19.30
C GLU A 216 -4.39 21.03 20.20
N GLU A 217 -4.72 19.88 19.62
CA GLU A 217 -5.17 18.70 20.37
C GLU A 217 -4.37 17.43 20.02
N GLY A 218 -3.53 17.49 19.01
CA GLY A 218 -2.89 16.36 18.36
C GLY A 218 -3.89 15.52 17.55
N VAL A 219 -3.42 14.95 16.46
CA VAL A 219 -4.23 14.04 15.64
C VAL A 219 -4.19 12.65 16.25
N LYS A 220 -5.34 11.95 16.27
CA LYS A 220 -5.48 10.60 16.84
C LYS A 220 -6.11 9.65 15.84
N GLY A 221 -5.90 8.36 16.05
CA GLY A 221 -6.50 7.28 15.27
C GLY A 221 -5.61 6.78 14.13
N GLU A 222 -6.15 5.88 13.34
CA GLU A 222 -5.48 5.30 12.17
C GLU A 222 -5.89 6.08 10.91
N ILE A 223 -4.93 6.27 10.01
CA ILE A 223 -5.10 7.11 8.84
C ILE A 223 -4.70 6.36 7.57
N ALA A 224 -5.60 6.38 6.59
CA ALA A 224 -5.30 6.13 5.20
C ALA A 224 -5.41 7.45 4.43
N LEU A 225 -4.33 7.81 3.74
CA LEU A 225 -4.22 9.03 2.94
C LEU A 225 -4.40 8.68 1.48
N VAL A 226 -5.25 9.41 0.78
CA VAL A 226 -5.48 9.25 -0.66
C VAL A 226 -5.16 10.56 -1.35
N ILE A 227 -4.31 10.51 -2.37
CA ILE A 227 -3.94 11.66 -3.21
C ILE A 227 -4.58 11.44 -4.58
N CYS A 228 -5.30 12.42 -5.12
CA CYS A 228 -5.95 12.27 -6.41
C CYS A 228 -4.91 12.10 -7.55
N PRO A 229 -5.32 11.52 -8.70
CA PRO A 229 -4.48 11.45 -9.90
C PRO A 229 -3.98 12.83 -10.34
N PRO A 230 -2.93 12.90 -11.17
CA PRO A 230 -2.48 14.16 -11.74
C PRO A 230 -3.61 14.80 -12.56
N THR A 231 -3.70 16.13 -12.50
CA THR A 231 -4.58 16.91 -13.37
C THR A 231 -4.05 16.89 -14.81
N ALA A 232 -4.91 17.19 -15.77
CA ALA A 232 -4.48 17.29 -17.17
C ALA A 232 -3.36 18.33 -17.35
N ALA A 233 -3.43 19.45 -16.62
CA ALA A 233 -2.39 20.48 -16.62
C ALA A 233 -1.06 19.96 -16.07
N GLU A 234 -1.08 19.24 -14.95
CA GLU A 234 0.14 18.63 -14.39
C GLU A 234 0.77 17.60 -15.35
N VAL A 235 -0.06 16.83 -16.06
CA VAL A 235 0.44 15.87 -17.07
C VAL A 235 1.14 16.60 -18.22
N GLU A 236 0.56 17.69 -18.71
CA GLU A 236 1.15 18.51 -19.77
C GLU A 236 2.44 19.18 -19.30
N ASP A 237 2.44 19.82 -18.11
CA ASP A 237 3.60 20.47 -17.52
C ASP A 237 4.75 19.48 -17.27
N ASN A 238 4.45 18.31 -16.71
CA ASN A 238 5.43 17.26 -16.46
C ASN A 238 6.02 16.72 -17.78
N ALA A 239 5.19 16.53 -18.81
CA ALA A 239 5.66 16.10 -20.13
C ALA A 239 6.58 17.16 -20.76
N ALA A 240 6.23 18.44 -20.65
CA ALA A 240 7.05 19.55 -21.14
C ALA A 240 8.40 19.64 -20.39
N ALA A 241 8.38 19.53 -19.05
CA ALA A 241 9.58 19.53 -18.23
C ALA A 241 10.49 18.33 -18.54
N GLN A 242 9.91 17.15 -18.72
CA GLN A 242 10.65 15.94 -19.11
C GLN A 242 11.29 16.08 -20.50
N ALA A 243 10.57 16.63 -21.46
CA ALA A 243 11.10 16.89 -22.80
C ALA A 243 12.26 17.92 -22.76
N ALA A 244 12.14 18.98 -21.97
CA ALA A 244 13.20 19.96 -21.79
C ALA A 244 14.46 19.33 -21.17
N SER A 245 14.31 18.56 -20.09
CA SER A 245 15.43 17.87 -19.42
C SER A 245 16.09 16.83 -20.34
N ALA A 246 15.32 16.12 -21.16
CA ALA A 246 15.86 15.18 -22.15
C ALA A 246 16.65 15.92 -23.25
N ALA A 247 16.19 17.11 -23.67
CA ALA A 247 16.89 17.94 -24.67
C ALA A 247 18.20 18.49 -24.11
N GLU A 248 18.23 18.96 -22.86
CA GLU A 248 19.47 19.40 -22.18
C GLU A 248 20.45 18.24 -22.08
N ARG A 249 20.00 17.07 -21.62
CA ARG A 249 20.83 15.88 -21.50
C ARG A 249 21.37 15.38 -22.84
N ALA A 250 20.56 15.43 -23.90
CA ALA A 250 21.02 15.14 -25.25
C ALA A 250 22.16 16.07 -25.67
N THR A 251 22.03 17.38 -25.36
CA THR A 251 23.05 18.37 -25.65
C THR A 251 24.37 18.08 -24.93
N GLU A 252 24.31 17.76 -23.63
CA GLU A 252 25.49 17.40 -22.84
C GLU A 252 26.21 16.17 -23.42
N LEU A 253 25.46 15.11 -23.71
CA LEU A 253 26.00 13.86 -24.22
C LEU A 253 26.63 14.02 -25.62
N LEU A 254 26.01 14.82 -26.48
CA LEU A 254 26.57 15.17 -27.80
C LEU A 254 27.85 16.00 -27.68
N ALA A 255 27.87 16.97 -26.75
CA ALA A 255 29.04 17.83 -26.52
C ALA A 255 30.23 17.07 -25.92
N SER A 256 29.98 16.02 -25.12
CA SER A 256 31.07 15.19 -24.54
C SER A 256 31.82 14.41 -25.58
N GLY A 257 31.18 14.04 -26.68
CA GLY A 257 31.79 13.22 -27.75
C GLY A 257 32.17 11.79 -27.34
N GLU A 258 31.81 11.37 -26.14
CA GLU A 258 32.19 10.04 -25.57
C GLU A 258 31.31 8.89 -26.07
N MET A 259 30.11 9.20 -26.55
CA MET A 259 29.11 8.22 -26.95
C MET A 259 28.69 8.36 -28.42
N SER A 260 28.38 7.23 -29.07
CA SER A 260 27.79 7.29 -30.40
C SER A 260 26.35 7.84 -30.33
N HIS A 261 25.85 8.46 -31.42
CA HIS A 261 24.46 8.91 -31.52
C HIS A 261 23.45 7.81 -31.18
N LYS A 262 23.73 6.56 -31.58
CA LYS A 262 22.89 5.41 -31.28
C LYS A 262 22.86 5.12 -29.77
N ASP A 263 23.99 5.24 -29.09
CA ASP A 263 24.11 4.97 -27.65
C ASP A 263 23.42 6.12 -26.86
N ILE A 264 23.52 7.36 -27.34
CA ILE A 264 22.80 8.51 -26.75
C ILE A 264 21.30 8.30 -26.85
N VAL A 265 20.75 7.85 -27.97
CA VAL A 265 19.32 7.53 -28.12
C VAL A 265 18.92 6.45 -27.11
N VAL A 266 19.74 5.42 -26.90
CA VAL A 266 19.47 4.37 -25.90
C VAL A 266 19.50 4.92 -24.48
N ALA A 267 20.47 5.76 -24.16
CA ALA A 267 20.63 6.40 -22.85
C ALA A 267 19.41 7.29 -22.52
N LEU A 268 19.00 8.18 -23.43
CA LEU A 268 17.87 9.06 -23.26
C LEU A 268 16.55 8.28 -23.04
N ARG A 269 16.34 7.22 -23.81
CA ARG A 269 15.17 6.37 -23.62
C ARG A 269 15.14 5.68 -22.26
N ARG A 270 16.29 5.25 -21.76
CA ARG A 270 16.42 4.61 -20.46
C ARG A 270 16.24 5.59 -19.30
N GLU A 271 16.82 6.77 -19.45
CA GLU A 271 16.83 7.81 -18.39
C GLU A 271 15.47 8.52 -18.29
N PHE A 272 14.86 8.86 -19.42
CA PHE A 272 13.63 9.66 -19.48
C PHE A 272 12.38 8.91 -19.90
N GLY A 273 12.47 7.61 -20.25
CA GLY A 273 11.31 6.82 -20.68
C GLY A 273 10.65 7.29 -21.98
N ILE A 274 11.27 8.20 -22.74
CA ILE A 274 10.75 8.75 -24.00
C ILE A 274 10.79 7.71 -25.13
N SER A 275 9.96 7.92 -26.14
CA SER A 275 9.91 7.03 -27.31
C SER A 275 11.22 7.07 -28.11
N ARG A 276 11.41 6.05 -28.98
CA ARG A 276 12.57 6.03 -29.85
C ARG A 276 12.59 7.23 -30.82
N ASN A 277 11.43 7.63 -31.32
CA ASN A 277 11.30 8.72 -32.26
C ASN A 277 11.65 10.06 -31.60
N GLU A 278 11.16 10.32 -30.40
CA GLU A 278 11.50 11.51 -29.60
C GLU A 278 13.00 11.57 -29.31
N ALA A 279 13.58 10.47 -28.79
CA ALA A 279 15.03 10.43 -28.53
C ALA A 279 15.86 10.59 -29.81
N TYR A 280 15.41 10.07 -30.96
CA TYR A 280 16.08 10.22 -32.24
C TYR A 280 16.03 11.67 -32.73
N ALA A 281 14.88 12.34 -32.60
CA ALA A 281 14.71 13.74 -32.95
C ALA A 281 15.67 14.64 -32.15
N LEU A 282 15.78 14.42 -30.84
CA LEU A 282 16.71 15.17 -29.96
C LEU A 282 18.18 15.06 -30.35
N VAL A 283 18.57 13.94 -30.99
CA VAL A 283 19.97 13.67 -31.40
C VAL A 283 20.27 14.12 -32.83
N HIS A 284 19.26 14.16 -33.72
CA HIS A 284 19.47 14.35 -35.18
C HIS A 284 18.77 15.59 -35.80
N GLU A 285 17.76 16.15 -35.14
CA GLU A 285 16.98 17.30 -35.64
C GLU A 285 17.46 18.64 -35.05
N ARG A 286 18.77 18.92 -35.18
CA ARG A 286 19.35 20.22 -34.86
C ARG A 286 19.96 20.89 -36.06
#